data_0be7ebedb7795c75d0fdc84a966df2c2
#
_entry.id   0be7ebedb7795c75d0fdc84a966df2c2
#
_cell.length_a   1.000
_cell.length_b   1.000
_cell.length_c   1.000
_cell.angle_alpha   90.00
_cell.angle_beta   90.00
_cell.angle_gamma   90.00
#
_symmetry.space_group_name_H-M   'P 1'
#
loop_
_entity.id
_entity.type
_entity.pdbx_description
1 polymer ?
#
loop_
_entity_poly.entity_id
_entity_poly.type
_entity_poly.pdbx_seq_one_letter_code
_entity_poly.pdbx_strand_id
1 'polypeptide(L)'
;MTRTAGFTRHYYMTANHRQPEVNIGLVGHVDHGKTTLVQALSGEWTDQHSEEMKRGISIRLGYADATFRECPDLEEPERYTVDEECPDGSESEHLRTVSFVDAPGHETLMATMLSGAAIMDGAVLVVGADEPVPQAQTEEHLMALDIIGIDNIVIAQNKVDLVDRKQAVRNHEQIEEFVEGTVAEGAPIVPTSAQQEVNLDLLIGTIEEEIPTPERDPDADARLQAARSFDINRPGTTWEDLTGGVLGGSLSQGRLHEGDELEVRPGREIEEGGSSEYHPVETTVRSLQAGSEFVDEVSPGGLLGVGTGLDPSLTKGDALAGQVAGPPGSLPPTHDGFTMDVELFDRIVGEGDVEEISTGEPLMLTVGTATTVGAVTSAREGECEVSLKRPVCAEPDAKIAINRRVGARWRLIGVGTLQG
;
A
#
# COMPACT_ATOMS: atom_id res chain seq x y z
N MET A 1 40.25 -11.37 -29.31
CA MET A 1 40.48 -10.23 -28.40
C MET A 1 39.10 -9.69 -28.04
N THR A 2 38.53 -10.29 -27.02
CA THR A 2 37.19 -10.00 -26.48
C THR A 2 37.30 -8.85 -25.49
N ARG A 3 36.74 -7.70 -25.79
CA ARG A 3 36.59 -6.59 -24.84
C ARG A 3 35.26 -6.77 -24.13
N THR A 4 35.33 -7.28 -22.89
CA THR A 4 34.27 -7.16 -21.88
C THR A 4 34.11 -5.68 -21.55
N ALA A 5 32.98 -5.09 -21.91
CA ALA A 5 32.57 -3.78 -21.42
C ALA A 5 32.15 -3.95 -19.95
N GLY A 6 33.09 -3.70 -19.05
CA GLY A 6 32.79 -3.60 -17.62
C GLY A 6 31.98 -2.33 -17.36
N PHE A 7 30.76 -2.51 -16.90
CA PHE A 7 30.01 -1.43 -16.26
C PHE A 7 30.77 -1.04 -14.98
N THR A 8 31.45 0.10 -15.02
CA THR A 8 32.09 0.68 -13.84
C THR A 8 30.96 1.30 -13.00
N ARG A 9 30.47 0.54 -12.00
CA ARG A 9 29.65 1.08 -10.93
C ARG A 9 30.46 2.21 -10.27
N HIS A 10 30.09 3.45 -10.49
CA HIS A 10 30.52 4.55 -9.65
C HIS A 10 29.70 4.49 -8.37
N TYR A 11 30.23 3.85 -7.35
CA TYR A 11 29.76 3.99 -5.98
C TYR A 11 30.00 5.43 -5.54
N TYR A 12 28.99 6.26 -5.62
CA TYR A 12 28.87 7.39 -4.73
C TYR A 12 28.33 6.87 -3.41
N MET A 13 29.21 6.56 -2.48
CA MET A 13 28.86 6.44 -1.08
C MET A 13 28.47 7.85 -0.59
N THR A 14 27.20 8.19 -0.76
CA THR A 14 26.58 9.29 -0.03
C THR A 14 25.81 8.70 1.14
N ALA A 15 26.02 9.32 2.29
CA ALA A 15 25.62 8.94 3.62
C ALA A 15 24.20 8.31 3.74
N ASN A 16 24.15 7.14 4.39
CA ASN A 16 23.04 6.60 5.19
C ASN A 16 21.62 6.58 4.60
N HIS A 17 21.39 6.16 3.35
CA HIS A 17 20.06 5.67 2.98
C HIS A 17 19.88 4.27 3.59
N ARG A 18 19.05 4.18 4.62
CA ARG A 18 18.63 2.91 5.20
C ARG A 18 17.35 2.46 4.52
N GLN A 19 17.21 1.14 4.31
CA GLN A 19 15.95 0.57 3.86
C GLN A 19 14.83 1.02 4.82
N PRO A 20 13.65 1.42 4.30
CA PRO A 20 12.50 1.71 5.16
C PRO A 20 12.07 0.50 5.99
N GLU A 21 11.67 0.74 7.22
CA GLU A 21 11.36 -0.29 8.21
C GLU A 21 9.86 -0.54 8.34
N VAL A 22 9.03 0.43 7.93
CA VAL A 22 7.57 0.41 8.09
C VAL A 22 6.88 1.06 6.90
N ASN A 23 5.70 0.54 6.54
CA ASN A 23 4.83 1.10 5.52
C ASN A 23 3.66 1.84 6.16
N ILE A 24 3.55 3.14 5.93
CA ILE A 24 2.49 3.98 6.48
C ILE A 24 1.55 4.42 5.37
N GLY A 25 0.29 4.00 5.46
CA GLY A 25 -0.74 4.40 4.50
C GLY A 25 -1.25 5.81 4.75
N LEU A 26 -1.36 6.64 3.70
CA LEU A 26 -2.14 7.87 3.78
C LEU A 26 -3.52 7.62 3.19
N VAL A 27 -4.53 7.72 4.03
CA VAL A 27 -5.93 7.42 3.69
C VAL A 27 -6.83 8.62 4.00
N GLY A 28 -8.00 8.67 3.41
CA GLY A 28 -8.95 9.77 3.60
C GLY A 28 -9.52 10.27 2.27
N HIS A 29 -10.41 11.25 2.34
CA HIS A 29 -11.14 11.79 1.19
C HIS A 29 -10.23 12.44 0.13
N VAL A 30 -10.73 12.57 -1.11
CA VAL A 30 -10.11 13.40 -2.15
C VAL A 30 -9.98 14.84 -1.63
N ASP A 31 -8.93 15.53 -2.04
CA ASP A 31 -8.63 16.91 -1.67
C ASP A 31 -8.34 17.18 -0.19
N HIS A 32 -8.34 16.19 0.71
CA HIS A 32 -7.92 16.37 2.11
C HIS A 32 -6.40 16.63 2.26
N GLY A 33 -5.62 16.48 1.18
CA GLY A 33 -4.21 16.86 1.13
C GLY A 33 -3.24 15.74 1.46
N LYS A 34 -3.60 14.46 1.23
CA LYS A 34 -2.73 13.28 1.41
C LYS A 34 -1.41 13.42 0.67
N THR A 35 -1.46 13.61 -0.65
CA THR A 35 -0.26 13.76 -1.49
C THR A 35 0.59 14.98 -1.09
N THR A 36 -0.05 16.08 -0.67
CA THR A 36 0.66 17.26 -0.16
C THR A 36 1.37 16.95 1.16
N LEU A 37 0.75 16.14 2.02
CA LEU A 37 1.36 15.70 3.27
C LEU A 37 2.54 14.77 3.03
N VAL A 38 2.41 13.81 2.09
CA VAL A 38 3.56 12.97 1.66
C VAL A 38 4.70 13.85 1.17
N GLN A 39 4.42 14.82 0.30
CA GLN A 39 5.45 15.73 -0.20
C GLN A 39 6.13 16.51 0.91
N ALA A 40 5.37 17.02 1.90
CA ALA A 40 5.92 17.77 3.01
C ALA A 40 6.84 16.92 3.92
N LEU A 41 6.55 15.62 4.05
CA LEU A 41 7.32 14.69 4.88
C LEU A 41 8.48 14.01 4.14
N SER A 42 8.38 13.80 2.83
CA SER A 42 9.37 13.05 2.04
C SER A 42 10.18 13.92 1.06
N GLY A 43 9.68 15.11 0.76
CA GLY A 43 10.22 15.94 -0.32
C GLY A 43 9.81 15.46 -1.73
N GLU A 44 9.11 14.34 -1.86
CA GLU A 44 8.73 13.74 -3.13
C GLU A 44 7.24 13.94 -3.45
N TRP A 45 6.92 14.23 -4.72
CA TRP A 45 5.55 14.31 -5.22
C TRP A 45 5.15 12.98 -5.85
N THR A 46 4.14 12.31 -5.28
CA THR A 46 3.73 10.95 -5.68
C THR A 46 2.87 10.91 -6.95
N ASP A 47 2.15 11.97 -7.29
CA ASP A 47 1.31 12.07 -8.49
C ASP A 47 2.16 12.36 -9.75
N GLN A 48 2.80 11.34 -10.30
CA GLN A 48 3.72 11.50 -11.45
C GLN A 48 3.07 11.21 -12.81
N HIS A 49 1.88 10.62 -12.86
CA HIS A 49 1.21 10.30 -14.11
C HIS A 49 0.54 11.51 -14.78
N SER A 50 0.70 11.64 -16.10
CA SER A 50 0.12 12.75 -16.87
C SER A 50 -1.41 12.85 -16.77
N GLU A 51 -2.11 11.76 -16.47
CA GLU A 51 -3.55 11.74 -16.22
C GLU A 51 -3.91 12.20 -14.83
N GLU A 52 -3.12 11.86 -13.82
CA GLU A 52 -3.24 12.31 -12.44
C GLU A 52 -3.06 13.82 -12.35
N MET A 53 -1.97 14.33 -12.95
CA MET A 53 -1.71 15.78 -13.03
C MET A 53 -2.81 16.56 -13.78
N LYS A 54 -3.45 15.95 -14.80
CA LYS A 54 -4.54 16.61 -15.54
C LYS A 54 -5.86 16.65 -14.79
N ARG A 55 -6.12 15.65 -13.94
CA ARG A 55 -7.37 15.49 -13.20
C ARG A 55 -7.29 16.02 -11.77
N GLY A 56 -6.05 16.21 -11.25
CA GLY A 56 -5.81 16.61 -9.86
C GLY A 56 -6.20 15.55 -8.85
N ILE A 57 -6.16 14.26 -9.23
CA ILE A 57 -6.48 13.12 -8.37
C ILE A 57 -5.47 12.00 -8.57
N SER A 58 -5.06 11.34 -7.49
CA SER A 58 -4.26 10.12 -7.54
C SER A 58 -5.12 8.97 -8.07
N ILE A 59 -4.61 8.22 -9.05
CA ILE A 59 -5.32 7.10 -9.69
C ILE A 59 -4.67 5.77 -9.29
N ARG A 60 -3.34 5.77 -9.10
CA ARG A 60 -2.55 4.62 -8.68
C ARG A 60 -2.03 4.85 -7.28
N LEU A 61 -1.55 3.79 -6.64
CA LEU A 61 -0.79 3.93 -5.40
C LEU A 61 0.48 4.74 -5.68
N GLY A 62 0.62 5.84 -4.98
CA GLY A 62 1.86 6.61 -4.92
C GLY A 62 2.76 6.08 -3.81
N TYR A 63 4.06 6.21 -4.00
CA TYR A 63 5.06 5.75 -3.03
C TYR A 63 6.13 6.79 -2.85
N ALA A 64 6.51 7.05 -1.59
CA ALA A 64 7.62 7.91 -1.25
C ALA A 64 8.23 7.47 0.08
N ASP A 65 9.55 7.57 0.19
CA ASP A 65 10.25 7.28 1.43
C ASP A 65 10.60 8.57 2.16
N ALA A 66 10.54 8.53 3.49
CA ALA A 66 10.96 9.62 4.35
C ALA A 66 11.87 9.11 5.47
N THR A 67 12.89 9.89 5.79
CA THR A 67 13.75 9.62 6.93
C THR A 67 13.32 10.54 8.07
N PHE A 68 12.76 9.95 9.13
CA PHE A 68 12.50 10.65 10.37
C PHE A 68 13.79 10.78 11.17
N ARG A 69 13.99 11.94 11.73
CA ARG A 69 15.22 12.35 12.41
C ARG A 69 14.89 12.98 13.75
N GLU A 70 15.87 12.98 14.62
CA GLU A 70 15.76 13.50 15.98
C GLU A 70 16.79 14.59 16.20
N CYS A 71 16.39 15.65 16.91
CA CYS A 71 17.21 16.71 17.42
C CYS A 71 17.38 16.52 18.94
N PRO A 72 18.46 15.84 19.40
CA PRO A 72 18.55 15.34 20.78
C PRO A 72 18.56 16.45 21.85
N ASP A 73 18.98 17.66 21.49
CA ASP A 73 19.08 18.80 22.40
C ASP A 73 17.79 19.64 22.49
N LEU A 74 16.76 19.29 21.69
CA LEU A 74 15.47 19.98 21.69
C LEU A 74 14.41 19.17 22.44
N GLU A 75 13.42 19.88 23.01
CA GLU A 75 12.24 19.28 23.63
C GLU A 75 11.15 19.07 22.55
N GLU A 76 10.17 18.19 22.83
CA GLU A 76 9.02 17.99 21.97
C GLU A 76 8.18 19.30 21.88
N PRO A 77 7.57 19.57 20.69
CA PRO A 77 7.61 18.76 19.45
C PRO A 77 8.83 19.02 18.56
N GLU A 78 9.60 20.11 18.74
CA GLU A 78 10.72 20.52 17.88
C GLU A 78 11.87 19.48 17.85
N ARG A 79 11.78 18.45 18.67
CA ARG A 79 12.69 17.29 18.68
C ARG A 79 12.65 16.48 17.40
N TYR A 80 11.53 16.46 16.68
CA TYR A 80 11.35 15.62 15.49
C TYR A 80 11.39 16.42 14.21
N THR A 81 12.07 15.91 13.19
CA THR A 81 12.21 16.56 11.89
C THR A 81 12.42 15.55 10.76
N VAL A 82 12.32 16.02 9.51
CA VAL A 82 12.79 15.31 8.31
C VAL A 82 14.08 15.93 7.76
N ASP A 83 14.50 17.09 8.30
CA ASP A 83 15.66 17.84 7.84
C ASP A 83 16.96 17.33 8.47
N GLU A 84 18.08 17.46 7.75
CA GLU A 84 19.42 17.12 8.25
C GLU A 84 19.92 18.13 9.29
N GLU A 85 19.38 19.34 9.30
CA GLU A 85 19.71 20.43 10.22
C GLU A 85 18.51 20.72 11.14
N CYS A 86 18.76 20.72 12.44
CA CYS A 86 17.77 21.05 13.46
C CYS A 86 17.44 22.56 13.48
N PRO A 87 16.29 22.98 14.05
CA PRO A 87 15.92 24.39 14.17
C PRO A 87 16.94 25.26 14.90
N ASP A 88 17.75 24.69 15.76
CA ASP A 88 18.82 25.36 16.50
C ASP A 88 20.17 25.44 15.74
N GLY A 89 20.23 24.83 14.53
CA GLY A 89 21.41 24.75 13.67
C GLY A 89 22.37 23.60 14.00
N SER A 90 21.99 22.68 14.89
CA SER A 90 22.72 21.44 15.12
C SER A 90 22.39 20.40 14.03
N GLU A 91 23.21 19.34 13.91
CA GLU A 91 22.95 18.21 13.01
C GLU A 91 21.94 17.26 13.67
N SER A 92 20.91 16.87 12.92
CA SER A 92 19.91 15.92 13.38
C SER A 92 20.42 14.48 13.27
N GLU A 93 19.97 13.60 14.15
CA GLU A 93 20.31 12.19 14.14
C GLU A 93 19.21 11.37 13.42
N HIS A 94 19.63 10.29 12.71
CA HIS A 94 18.69 9.36 12.07
C HIS A 94 17.90 8.63 13.16
N LEU A 95 16.58 8.67 13.05
CA LEU A 95 15.67 7.94 13.92
C LEU A 95 15.16 6.68 13.21
N ARG A 96 14.37 6.84 12.14
CA ARG A 96 13.79 5.74 11.37
C ARG A 96 13.53 6.18 9.92
N THR A 97 13.58 5.23 8.97
CA THR A 97 13.13 5.47 7.60
C THR A 97 11.79 4.76 7.39
N VAL A 98 10.82 5.47 6.83
CA VAL A 98 9.46 4.98 6.58
C VAL A 98 9.13 5.06 5.09
N SER A 99 8.30 4.14 4.58
CA SER A 99 7.70 4.24 3.26
C SER A 99 6.26 4.69 3.39
N PHE A 100 5.91 5.77 2.71
CA PHE A 100 4.52 6.21 2.59
C PHE A 100 3.84 5.54 1.39
N VAL A 101 2.64 5.04 1.63
CA VAL A 101 1.73 4.52 0.61
C VAL A 101 0.60 5.52 0.46
N ASP A 102 0.65 6.35 -0.59
CA ASP A 102 -0.38 7.34 -0.88
C ASP A 102 -1.56 6.68 -1.59
N ALA A 103 -2.62 6.41 -0.84
CA ALA A 103 -3.80 5.74 -1.35
C ALA A 103 -4.74 6.72 -2.08
N PRO A 104 -5.27 6.34 -3.27
CA PRO A 104 -6.20 7.18 -4.00
C PRO A 104 -7.49 7.39 -3.21
N GLY A 105 -7.91 8.65 -3.04
CA GLY A 105 -9.11 9.02 -2.28
C GLY A 105 -10.42 8.97 -3.06
N HIS A 106 -10.42 8.60 -4.35
CA HIS A 106 -11.62 8.61 -5.17
C HIS A 106 -12.42 7.32 -5.04
N GLU A 107 -13.73 7.42 -4.85
CA GLU A 107 -14.66 6.29 -4.62
C GLU A 107 -14.58 5.13 -5.66
N THR A 108 -14.20 5.43 -6.90
CA THR A 108 -14.05 4.40 -7.95
C THR A 108 -12.76 3.59 -7.82
N LEU A 109 -11.85 3.98 -6.91
CA LEU A 109 -10.53 3.40 -6.73
C LEU A 109 -10.38 2.61 -5.41
N MET A 110 -11.51 2.26 -4.77
CA MET A 110 -11.52 1.51 -3.51
C MET A 110 -10.74 0.19 -3.61
N ALA A 111 -10.83 -0.53 -4.72
CA ALA A 111 -10.05 -1.75 -4.93
C ALA A 111 -8.53 -1.50 -4.93
N THR A 112 -8.08 -0.37 -5.50
CA THR A 112 -6.67 0.04 -5.48
C THR A 112 -6.24 0.39 -4.06
N MET A 113 -7.10 1.09 -3.30
CA MET A 113 -6.87 1.41 -1.90
C MET A 113 -6.73 0.14 -1.06
N LEU A 114 -7.66 -0.80 -1.17
CA LEU A 114 -7.63 -2.08 -0.44
C LEU A 114 -6.38 -2.92 -0.76
N SER A 115 -6.00 -2.98 -2.05
CA SER A 115 -4.77 -3.65 -2.48
C SER A 115 -3.50 -2.98 -1.89
N GLY A 116 -3.51 -1.66 -1.77
CA GLY A 116 -2.43 -0.91 -1.13
C GLY A 116 -2.40 -1.08 0.38
N ALA A 117 -3.58 -1.10 1.02
CA ALA A 117 -3.69 -1.27 2.46
C ALA A 117 -3.13 -2.62 2.94
N ALA A 118 -3.16 -3.65 2.09
CA ALA A 118 -2.59 -4.97 2.41
C ALA A 118 -1.06 -5.00 2.65
N ILE A 119 -0.35 -3.93 2.29
CA ILE A 119 1.09 -3.79 2.57
C ILE A 119 1.39 -2.70 3.60
N MET A 120 0.38 -2.08 4.20
CA MET A 120 0.52 -1.07 5.23
C MET A 120 0.66 -1.70 6.61
N ASP A 121 1.44 -1.08 7.48
CA ASP A 121 1.65 -1.48 8.88
C ASP A 121 0.92 -0.56 9.86
N GLY A 122 0.61 0.63 9.40
CA GLY A 122 -0.16 1.64 10.09
C GLY A 122 -0.69 2.67 9.10
N ALA A 123 -1.51 3.59 9.56
CA ALA A 123 -2.11 4.57 8.69
C ALA A 123 -2.17 5.98 9.31
N VAL A 124 -2.03 6.99 8.45
CA VAL A 124 -2.40 8.37 8.77
C VAL A 124 -3.72 8.68 8.06
N LEU A 125 -4.79 8.83 8.84
CA LEU A 125 -6.09 9.25 8.35
C LEU A 125 -6.10 10.77 8.20
N VAL A 126 -6.09 11.27 6.97
CA VAL A 126 -6.05 12.70 6.68
C VAL A 126 -7.46 13.25 6.51
N VAL A 127 -7.82 14.22 7.35
CA VAL A 127 -9.14 14.87 7.37
C VAL A 127 -8.96 16.38 7.20
N GLY A 128 -9.64 16.95 6.19
CA GLY A 128 -9.61 18.40 5.95
C GLY A 128 -10.42 19.17 7.00
N ALA A 129 -9.81 20.18 7.62
CA ALA A 129 -10.51 21.06 8.58
C ALA A 129 -11.53 21.99 7.93
N ASP A 130 -11.44 22.16 6.61
CA ASP A 130 -12.29 23.00 5.78
C ASP A 130 -13.61 22.34 5.37
N GLU A 131 -13.77 21.02 5.62
CA GLU A 131 -14.94 20.24 5.23
C GLU A 131 -15.65 19.59 6.43
N PRO A 132 -16.95 19.24 6.28
CA PRO A 132 -17.67 18.47 7.30
C PRO A 132 -17.15 17.04 7.43
N VAL A 133 -17.22 16.47 8.64
CA VAL A 133 -16.84 15.08 8.94
C VAL A 133 -18.07 14.26 9.33
N PRO A 134 -18.20 12.98 8.87
CA PRO A 134 -17.32 12.33 7.90
C PRO A 134 -17.64 12.68 6.44
N GLN A 135 -16.65 12.55 5.57
CA GLN A 135 -16.87 12.39 4.13
C GLN A 135 -17.01 10.91 3.78
N ALA A 136 -17.78 10.57 2.74
CA ALA A 136 -18.08 9.18 2.40
C ALA A 136 -16.83 8.30 2.20
N GLN A 137 -15.80 8.82 1.52
CA GLN A 137 -14.56 8.05 1.31
C GLN A 137 -13.73 7.93 2.58
N THR A 138 -13.81 8.89 3.51
CA THR A 138 -13.15 8.79 4.82
C THR A 138 -13.73 7.61 5.61
N GLU A 139 -15.06 7.45 5.59
CA GLU A 139 -15.76 6.33 6.21
C GLU A 139 -15.38 4.99 5.55
N GLU A 140 -15.43 4.91 4.20
CA GLU A 140 -15.04 3.69 3.46
C GLU A 140 -13.57 3.30 3.70
N HIS A 141 -12.65 4.27 3.78
CA HIS A 141 -11.23 3.99 4.06
C HIS A 141 -11.03 3.47 5.49
N LEU A 142 -11.73 4.03 6.46
CA LEU A 142 -11.64 3.56 7.84
C LEU A 142 -12.16 2.12 7.98
N MET A 143 -13.29 1.81 7.33
CA MET A 143 -13.80 0.43 7.25
C MET A 143 -12.79 -0.53 6.57
N ALA A 144 -12.08 -0.06 5.54
CA ALA A 144 -11.08 -0.88 4.86
C ALA A 144 -9.86 -1.17 5.75
N LEU A 145 -9.41 -0.21 6.57
CA LEU A 145 -8.35 -0.42 7.56
C LEU A 145 -8.75 -1.47 8.60
N ASP A 146 -9.99 -1.41 9.09
CA ASP A 146 -10.55 -2.37 10.04
C ASP A 146 -10.57 -3.80 9.47
N ILE A 147 -11.03 -3.97 8.22
CA ILE A 147 -11.05 -5.29 7.53
C ILE A 147 -9.65 -5.91 7.46
N ILE A 148 -8.65 -5.09 7.13
CA ILE A 148 -7.28 -5.57 6.94
C ILE A 148 -6.57 -5.76 8.29
N GLY A 149 -7.12 -5.19 9.36
CA GLY A 149 -6.58 -5.30 10.73
C GLY A 149 -5.47 -4.28 11.01
N ILE A 150 -5.57 -3.08 10.42
CA ILE A 150 -4.67 -1.97 10.73
C ILE A 150 -5.30 -1.14 11.85
N ASP A 151 -4.70 -1.22 13.03
CA ASP A 151 -5.13 -0.57 14.27
C ASP A 151 -4.18 0.54 14.74
N ASN A 152 -2.96 0.61 14.21
CA ASN A 152 -2.01 1.69 14.46
C ASN A 152 -2.36 2.90 13.58
N ILE A 153 -3.20 3.81 14.09
CA ILE A 153 -3.75 4.93 13.33
C ILE A 153 -3.44 6.26 14.00
N VAL A 154 -2.96 7.21 13.22
CA VAL A 154 -2.83 8.63 13.59
C VAL A 154 -3.77 9.44 12.70
N ILE A 155 -4.43 10.47 13.26
CA ILE A 155 -5.34 11.32 12.49
C ILE A 155 -4.67 12.68 12.27
N ALA A 156 -4.44 13.04 11.00
CA ALA A 156 -3.98 14.36 10.63
C ALA A 156 -5.18 15.27 10.28
N GLN A 157 -5.53 16.18 11.20
CA GLN A 157 -6.50 17.24 10.92
C GLN A 157 -5.81 18.32 10.07
N ASN A 158 -5.81 18.12 8.75
CA ASN A 158 -5.05 18.94 7.81
C ASN A 158 -5.80 20.22 7.39
N LYS A 159 -5.07 21.17 6.77
CA LYS A 159 -5.60 22.44 6.26
C LYS A 159 -6.12 23.38 7.37
N VAL A 160 -5.56 23.32 8.56
CA VAL A 160 -5.98 24.21 9.66
C VAL A 160 -5.69 25.69 9.38
N ASP A 161 -4.81 25.98 8.42
CA ASP A 161 -4.51 27.32 7.92
C ASP A 161 -5.66 27.96 7.11
N LEU A 162 -6.59 27.15 6.59
CA LEU A 162 -7.74 27.64 5.79
C LEU A 162 -8.95 28.01 6.65
N VAL A 163 -8.93 27.70 7.95
CA VAL A 163 -10.09 27.86 8.83
C VAL A 163 -9.76 28.70 10.07
N ASP A 164 -10.78 29.29 10.67
CA ASP A 164 -10.60 29.93 11.97
C ASP A 164 -10.54 28.89 13.12
N ARG A 165 -10.00 29.31 14.27
CA ARG A 165 -9.86 28.44 15.44
C ARG A 165 -11.19 27.77 15.87
N LYS A 166 -12.32 28.47 15.73
CA LYS A 166 -13.62 27.95 16.13
C LYS A 166 -14.05 26.81 15.21
N GLN A 167 -13.80 26.95 13.92
CA GLN A 167 -14.08 25.91 12.93
C GLN A 167 -13.14 24.70 13.12
N ALA A 168 -11.84 24.94 13.35
CA ALA A 168 -10.89 23.87 13.62
C ALA A 168 -11.28 23.03 14.85
N VAL A 169 -11.68 23.67 15.97
CA VAL A 169 -12.16 22.99 17.17
C VAL A 169 -13.43 22.19 16.89
N ARG A 170 -14.41 22.76 16.17
CA ARG A 170 -15.63 22.04 15.81
C ARG A 170 -15.35 20.84 14.92
N ASN A 171 -14.45 20.97 13.95
CA ASN A 171 -14.06 19.86 13.07
C ASN A 171 -13.36 18.76 13.88
N HIS A 172 -12.51 19.13 14.85
CA HIS A 172 -11.89 18.19 15.77
C HIS A 172 -12.92 17.38 16.56
N GLU A 173 -13.93 18.06 17.17
CA GLU A 173 -15.04 17.40 17.86
C GLU A 173 -15.82 16.44 16.92
N GLN A 174 -16.01 16.82 15.65
CA GLN A 174 -16.65 15.96 14.65
C GLN A 174 -15.78 14.73 14.31
N ILE A 175 -14.45 14.86 14.29
CA ILE A 175 -13.55 13.73 14.08
C ILE A 175 -13.65 12.76 15.28
N GLU A 176 -13.61 13.25 16.52
CA GLU A 176 -13.76 12.43 17.72
C GLU A 176 -15.09 11.65 17.70
N GLU A 177 -16.22 12.32 17.39
CA GLU A 177 -17.53 11.68 17.27
C GLU A 177 -17.57 10.64 16.12
N PHE A 178 -16.89 10.90 15.02
CA PHE A 178 -16.87 10.01 13.85
C PHE A 178 -16.11 8.70 14.11
N VAL A 179 -15.00 8.77 14.85
CA VAL A 179 -14.16 7.59 15.10
C VAL A 179 -14.62 6.75 16.29
N GLU A 180 -15.59 7.25 17.09
CA GLU A 180 -16.17 6.51 18.23
C GLU A 180 -16.77 5.18 17.76
N GLY A 181 -16.37 4.06 18.36
CA GLY A 181 -16.78 2.70 18.01
C GLY A 181 -16.13 2.15 16.73
N THR A 182 -15.09 2.80 16.18
CA THR A 182 -14.33 2.32 15.02
C THR A 182 -12.93 1.87 15.42
N VAL A 183 -12.17 1.30 14.47
CA VAL A 183 -10.76 0.92 14.67
C VAL A 183 -9.86 2.13 15.03
N ALA A 184 -10.28 3.36 14.72
CA ALA A 184 -9.56 4.59 15.07
C ALA A 184 -10.05 5.26 16.36
N GLU A 185 -10.87 4.57 17.18
CA GLU A 185 -11.29 5.11 18.48
C GLU A 185 -10.09 5.36 19.38
N GLY A 186 -9.95 6.59 19.86
CA GLY A 186 -8.83 7.00 20.72
C GLY A 186 -7.53 7.33 19.97
N ALA A 187 -7.51 7.22 18.63
CA ALA A 187 -6.35 7.62 17.86
C ALA A 187 -6.04 9.12 18.04
N PRO A 188 -4.79 9.52 18.21
CA PRO A 188 -4.42 10.91 18.41
C PRO A 188 -4.75 11.74 17.17
N ILE A 189 -5.29 12.95 17.38
CA ILE A 189 -5.65 13.90 16.32
C ILE A 189 -4.66 15.05 16.35
N VAL A 190 -3.84 15.17 15.30
CA VAL A 190 -2.82 16.22 15.15
C VAL A 190 -3.30 17.29 14.19
N PRO A 191 -3.55 18.53 14.66
CA PRO A 191 -3.90 19.64 13.77
C PRO A 191 -2.68 20.07 12.96
N THR A 192 -2.75 19.96 11.61
CA THR A 192 -1.64 20.20 10.70
C THR A 192 -1.99 21.14 9.56
N SER A 193 -0.98 21.74 8.94
CA SER A 193 -1.07 22.27 7.59
C SER A 193 0.12 21.77 6.79
N ALA A 194 -0.12 20.79 5.94
CA ALA A 194 0.92 20.24 5.05
C ALA A 194 1.48 21.32 4.09
N GLN A 195 0.63 22.23 3.61
CA GLN A 195 1.02 23.30 2.69
C GLN A 195 1.87 24.38 3.34
N GLN A 196 1.70 24.61 4.65
CA GLN A 196 2.43 25.63 5.42
C GLN A 196 3.47 25.01 6.37
N GLU A 197 3.63 23.68 6.31
CA GLU A 197 4.54 22.90 7.15
C GLU A 197 4.34 23.13 8.67
N VAL A 198 3.06 23.30 9.07
CA VAL A 198 2.71 23.55 10.48
C VAL A 198 2.46 22.21 11.20
N ASN A 199 3.08 22.05 12.38
CA ASN A 199 2.98 20.87 13.26
C ASN A 199 3.40 19.55 12.58
N LEU A 200 4.29 19.57 11.60
CA LEU A 200 4.85 18.34 11.01
C LEU A 200 5.77 17.63 12.01
N ASP A 201 6.51 18.37 12.82
CA ASP A 201 7.30 17.88 13.94
C ASP A 201 6.45 17.10 14.94
N LEU A 202 5.32 17.66 15.38
CA LEU A 202 4.36 17.00 16.25
C LEU A 202 3.77 15.74 15.59
N LEU A 203 3.44 15.81 14.28
CA LEU A 203 2.91 14.67 13.56
C LEU A 203 3.94 13.53 13.47
N ILE A 204 5.21 13.84 13.20
CA ILE A 204 6.29 12.85 13.16
C ILE A 204 6.44 12.18 14.54
N GLY A 205 6.49 12.96 15.62
CA GLY A 205 6.57 12.42 16.97
C GLY A 205 5.40 11.51 17.30
N THR A 206 4.17 11.91 16.95
CA THR A 206 2.98 11.10 17.13
C THR A 206 3.03 9.79 16.31
N ILE A 207 3.52 9.84 15.07
CA ILE A 207 3.70 8.64 14.24
C ILE A 207 4.73 7.69 14.86
N GLU A 208 5.83 8.22 15.43
CA GLU A 208 6.85 7.42 16.10
C GLU A 208 6.31 6.69 17.35
N GLU A 209 5.39 7.32 18.07
CA GLU A 209 4.77 6.74 19.26
C GLU A 209 3.71 5.70 18.92
N GLU A 210 2.85 5.97 17.92
CA GLU A 210 1.63 5.20 17.65
C GLU A 210 1.80 4.14 16.57
N ILE A 211 2.78 4.28 15.66
CA ILE A 211 3.01 3.34 14.57
C ILE A 211 4.39 2.68 14.74
N PRO A 212 4.50 1.64 15.58
CA PRO A 212 5.77 0.95 15.80
C PRO A 212 6.20 0.16 14.54
N THR A 213 7.51 -0.09 14.40
CA THR A 213 8.01 -1.04 13.42
C THR A 213 7.55 -2.45 13.79
N PRO A 214 6.81 -3.17 12.93
CA PRO A 214 6.32 -4.50 13.23
C PRO A 214 7.47 -5.51 13.40
N GLU A 215 7.27 -6.47 14.29
CA GLU A 215 8.16 -7.62 14.38
C GLU A 215 7.94 -8.54 13.17
N ARG A 216 8.98 -8.78 12.40
CA ARG A 216 8.99 -9.66 11.23
C ARG A 216 10.10 -10.67 11.34
N ASP A 217 9.88 -11.89 10.81
CA ASP A 217 10.90 -12.95 10.81
C ASP A 217 11.79 -12.81 9.56
N PRO A 218 13.03 -12.34 9.72
CA PRO A 218 13.98 -12.22 8.62
C PRO A 218 14.62 -13.55 8.20
N ASP A 219 14.47 -14.60 8.98
CA ASP A 219 15.05 -15.93 8.74
C ASP A 219 14.03 -16.91 8.13
N ALA A 220 12.77 -16.52 7.99
CA ALA A 220 11.76 -17.27 7.27
C ALA A 220 12.01 -17.26 5.74
N ASP A 221 11.30 -18.12 5.01
CA ASP A 221 11.28 -18.06 3.54
C ASP A 221 10.73 -16.71 3.09
N ALA A 222 11.45 -16.05 2.17
CA ALA A 222 11.10 -14.72 1.69
C ALA A 222 9.70 -14.69 1.06
N ARG A 223 8.91 -13.65 1.36
CA ARG A 223 7.57 -13.44 0.80
C ARG A 223 7.36 -11.99 0.39
N LEU A 224 7.44 -11.75 -0.90
CA LEU A 224 7.20 -10.45 -1.51
C LEU A 224 5.74 -10.35 -1.97
N GLN A 225 5.03 -9.36 -1.45
CA GLN A 225 3.70 -8.97 -1.93
C GLN A 225 3.86 -7.95 -3.06
N ALA A 226 3.60 -8.37 -4.30
CA ALA A 226 3.75 -7.51 -5.47
C ALA A 226 2.54 -6.58 -5.61
N ALA A 227 2.70 -5.31 -5.25
CA ALA A 227 1.68 -4.27 -5.44
C ALA A 227 1.74 -3.67 -6.85
N ARG A 228 2.91 -3.72 -7.49
CA ARG A 228 3.17 -3.18 -8.83
C ARG A 228 4.04 -4.13 -9.65
N SER A 229 3.95 -4.00 -10.98
CA SER A 229 4.96 -4.56 -11.88
C SER A 229 5.14 -3.68 -13.11
N PHE A 230 6.38 -3.55 -13.62
CA PHE A 230 6.66 -2.66 -14.72
C PHE A 230 7.87 -3.07 -15.55
N ASP A 231 7.87 -2.60 -16.78
CA ASP A 231 8.98 -2.64 -17.72
C ASP A 231 9.72 -1.30 -17.65
N ILE A 232 11.00 -1.34 -17.27
CA ILE A 232 11.86 -0.15 -17.14
C ILE A 232 12.65 0.17 -18.43
N ASN A 233 12.50 -0.65 -19.47
CA ASN A 233 13.23 -0.46 -20.72
C ASN A 233 12.69 0.75 -21.50
N ARG A 234 13.60 1.52 -22.06
CA ARG A 234 13.22 2.64 -22.93
C ARG A 234 12.73 2.13 -24.30
N PRO A 235 11.75 2.80 -24.93
CA PRO A 235 11.35 2.46 -26.28
C PRO A 235 12.56 2.47 -27.24
N GLY A 236 12.76 1.37 -27.98
CA GLY A 236 13.86 1.21 -28.91
C GLY A 236 15.12 0.55 -28.32
N THR A 237 15.10 0.11 -27.06
CA THR A 237 16.17 -0.73 -26.49
C THR A 237 16.30 -2.02 -27.30
N THR A 238 17.52 -2.41 -27.66
CA THR A 238 17.76 -3.64 -28.42
C THR A 238 17.56 -4.86 -27.50
N TRP A 239 17.27 -6.01 -28.09
CA TRP A 239 17.02 -7.24 -27.30
C TRP A 239 18.22 -7.67 -26.45
N GLU A 240 19.45 -7.30 -26.89
CA GLU A 240 20.70 -7.59 -26.14
C GLU A 240 20.88 -6.71 -24.91
N ASP A 241 20.25 -5.54 -24.89
CA ASP A 241 20.35 -4.54 -23.85
C ASP A 241 19.10 -4.51 -22.94
N LEU A 242 18.12 -5.41 -23.17
CA LEU A 242 16.92 -5.48 -22.34
C LEU A 242 17.26 -5.86 -20.91
N THR A 243 16.79 -5.07 -19.98
CA THR A 243 16.71 -5.42 -18.55
C THR A 243 15.43 -6.22 -18.32
N GLY A 244 15.44 -7.20 -17.44
CA GLY A 244 14.27 -7.96 -17.08
C GLY A 244 13.18 -7.10 -16.43
N GLY A 245 11.99 -7.67 -16.30
CA GLY A 245 10.88 -6.99 -15.66
C GLY A 245 11.10 -6.75 -14.17
N VAL A 246 10.43 -5.76 -13.60
CA VAL A 246 10.54 -5.37 -12.19
C VAL A 246 9.24 -5.66 -11.44
N LEU A 247 9.36 -6.22 -10.24
CA LEU A 247 8.27 -6.33 -9.25
C LEU A 247 8.49 -5.25 -8.18
N GLY A 248 7.46 -4.46 -7.91
CA GLY A 248 7.45 -3.47 -6.84
C GLY A 248 6.47 -3.90 -5.75
N GLY A 249 6.89 -3.85 -4.49
CA GLY A 249 6.05 -4.28 -3.38
C GLY A 249 6.73 -4.24 -2.04
N SER A 250 6.21 -4.98 -1.08
CA SER A 250 6.77 -5.09 0.27
C SER A 250 7.12 -6.54 0.61
N LEU A 251 8.25 -6.73 1.26
CA LEU A 251 8.66 -8.03 1.80
C LEU A 251 8.04 -8.20 3.18
N SER A 252 7.13 -9.16 3.33
CA SER A 252 6.44 -9.40 4.61
C SER A 252 7.26 -10.25 5.58
N GLN A 253 8.15 -11.10 5.08
CA GLN A 253 9.05 -11.97 5.84
C GLN A 253 10.25 -12.39 4.99
N GLY A 254 11.29 -12.94 5.64
CA GLY A 254 12.50 -13.46 5.01
C GLY A 254 13.39 -12.36 4.45
N ARG A 255 14.45 -12.74 3.74
CA ARG A 255 15.38 -11.83 3.06
C ARG A 255 15.52 -12.22 1.60
N LEU A 256 15.86 -11.24 0.77
CA LEU A 256 16.22 -11.48 -0.64
C LEU A 256 17.60 -10.93 -0.92
N HIS A 257 18.35 -11.69 -1.72
CA HIS A 257 19.68 -11.33 -2.23
C HIS A 257 19.70 -11.33 -3.75
N GLU A 258 20.62 -10.60 -4.33
CA GLU A 258 20.88 -10.71 -5.78
C GLU A 258 21.34 -12.15 -6.09
N GLY A 259 20.69 -12.78 -7.07
CA GLY A 259 20.95 -14.17 -7.50
C GLY A 259 19.98 -15.21 -6.92
N ASP A 260 19.12 -14.86 -5.98
CA ASP A 260 18.13 -15.78 -5.41
C ASP A 260 17.14 -16.24 -6.49
N GLU A 261 16.71 -17.49 -6.40
CA GLU A 261 15.65 -18.04 -7.22
C GLU A 261 14.30 -17.64 -6.65
N LEU A 262 13.40 -17.19 -7.53
CA LEU A 262 12.03 -16.78 -7.20
C LEU A 262 11.01 -17.56 -8.03
N GLU A 263 9.93 -17.95 -7.38
CA GLU A 263 8.67 -18.35 -7.97
C GLU A 263 7.65 -17.22 -7.77
N VAL A 264 6.86 -16.91 -8.79
CA VAL A 264 5.79 -15.91 -8.75
C VAL A 264 4.46 -16.63 -8.95
N ARG A 265 3.52 -16.52 -8.01
CA ARG A 265 2.17 -17.13 -8.03
C ARG A 265 1.07 -16.09 -7.95
N PRO A 266 -0.08 -16.35 -8.64
CA PRO A 266 -0.43 -17.51 -9.47
C PRO A 266 0.36 -17.62 -10.77
N GLY A 267 1.13 -16.59 -11.18
CA GLY A 267 1.97 -16.62 -12.37
C GLY A 267 1.26 -16.03 -13.60
N ARG A 268 1.47 -16.64 -14.77
CA ARG A 268 0.93 -16.15 -16.05
C ARG A 268 -0.21 -17.05 -16.56
N GLU A 269 -1.16 -16.41 -17.20
CA GLU A 269 -2.24 -17.08 -17.93
C GLU A 269 -1.70 -17.69 -19.22
N ILE A 270 -2.01 -18.97 -19.46
CA ILE A 270 -1.72 -19.70 -20.69
C ILE A 270 -3.02 -20.20 -21.25
N GLU A 271 -3.31 -19.86 -22.49
CA GLU A 271 -4.46 -20.39 -23.24
C GLU A 271 -4.04 -21.65 -24.02
N GLU A 272 -4.56 -22.80 -23.60
CA GLU A 272 -4.38 -24.08 -24.32
C GLU A 272 -5.73 -24.74 -24.62
N GLY A 273 -5.99 -25.06 -25.89
CA GLY A 273 -7.17 -25.80 -26.30
C GLY A 273 -8.52 -25.15 -26.02
N GLY A 274 -8.54 -23.83 -25.72
CA GLY A 274 -9.75 -23.07 -25.40
C GLY A 274 -10.07 -23.03 -23.90
N SER A 275 -9.21 -23.55 -23.04
CA SER A 275 -9.18 -23.30 -21.60
C SER A 275 -8.00 -22.39 -21.24
N SER A 276 -8.20 -21.56 -20.21
CA SER A 276 -7.19 -20.67 -19.66
C SER A 276 -6.74 -21.21 -18.32
N GLU A 277 -5.45 -21.42 -18.15
CA GLU A 277 -4.85 -21.93 -16.92
C GLU A 277 -3.69 -21.00 -16.49
N TYR A 278 -3.53 -20.82 -15.18
CA TYR A 278 -2.44 -20.04 -14.61
C TYR A 278 -1.28 -20.95 -14.22
N HIS A 279 -0.08 -20.59 -14.64
CA HIS A 279 1.14 -21.34 -14.33
C HIS A 279 2.13 -20.43 -13.59
N PRO A 280 2.69 -20.90 -12.46
CA PRO A 280 3.76 -20.20 -11.77
C PRO A 280 4.89 -19.81 -12.73
N VAL A 281 5.52 -18.67 -12.45
CA VAL A 281 6.64 -18.19 -13.25
C VAL A 281 7.89 -18.20 -12.38
N GLU A 282 8.92 -18.93 -12.83
CA GLU A 282 10.21 -18.97 -12.15
C GLU A 282 11.15 -17.91 -12.74
N THR A 283 11.93 -17.28 -11.87
CA THR A 283 12.90 -16.26 -12.25
C THR A 283 14.04 -16.18 -11.23
N THR A 284 14.97 -15.25 -11.43
CA THR A 284 16.04 -14.93 -10.46
C THR A 284 16.05 -13.45 -10.17
N VAL A 285 16.41 -13.09 -8.96
CA VAL A 285 16.70 -11.71 -8.55
C VAL A 285 17.93 -11.21 -9.30
N ARG A 286 17.83 -10.12 -10.04
CA ARG A 286 18.91 -9.51 -10.80
C ARG A 286 19.43 -8.23 -10.18
N SER A 287 18.58 -7.53 -9.45
CA SER A 287 18.92 -6.33 -8.69
C SER A 287 17.85 -6.10 -7.63
N LEU A 288 18.24 -5.45 -6.55
CA LEU A 288 17.36 -5.03 -5.48
C LEU A 288 17.49 -3.51 -5.33
N GLN A 289 16.37 -2.85 -5.11
CA GLN A 289 16.32 -1.42 -4.87
C GLN A 289 15.44 -1.14 -3.65
N ALA A 290 15.99 -0.38 -2.69
CA ALA A 290 15.27 0.14 -1.55
C ALA A 290 15.42 1.67 -1.57
N GLY A 291 14.29 2.39 -1.56
CA GLY A 291 14.31 3.80 -1.84
C GLY A 291 14.92 4.12 -3.22
N SER A 292 15.85 5.07 -3.27
CA SER A 292 16.55 5.44 -4.50
C SER A 292 17.81 4.64 -4.79
N GLU A 293 18.22 3.70 -3.93
CA GLU A 293 19.51 3.02 -4.01
C GLU A 293 19.38 1.54 -4.37
N PHE A 294 20.40 1.04 -5.11
CA PHE A 294 20.58 -0.39 -5.32
C PHE A 294 21.33 -0.98 -4.13
N VAL A 295 20.82 -2.12 -3.64
CA VAL A 295 21.35 -2.83 -2.48
C VAL A 295 21.61 -4.29 -2.82
N ASP A 296 22.47 -4.96 -2.07
CA ASP A 296 22.80 -6.38 -2.29
C ASP A 296 21.82 -7.32 -1.57
N GLU A 297 21.17 -6.82 -0.51
CA GLU A 297 20.20 -7.54 0.33
C GLU A 297 19.05 -6.61 0.71
N VAL A 298 17.84 -7.16 0.83
CA VAL A 298 16.67 -6.51 1.42
C VAL A 298 16.07 -7.38 2.51
N SER A 299 15.59 -6.73 3.56
CA SER A 299 14.90 -7.31 4.71
C SER A 299 13.39 -6.99 4.67
N PRO A 300 12.58 -7.60 5.55
CA PRO A 300 11.16 -7.24 5.64
C PRO A 300 10.96 -5.78 6.05
N GLY A 301 9.94 -5.16 5.48
CA GLY A 301 9.57 -3.77 5.70
C GLY A 301 9.89 -2.85 4.53
N GLY A 302 9.22 -1.73 4.47
CA GLY A 302 9.35 -0.74 3.41
C GLY A 302 8.89 -1.23 2.03
N LEU A 303 9.07 -0.36 1.06
CA LEU A 303 8.77 -0.65 -0.33
C LEU A 303 10.05 -0.94 -1.11
N LEU A 304 9.99 -1.95 -1.95
CA LEU A 304 11.14 -2.50 -2.66
C LEU A 304 10.88 -2.57 -4.16
N GLY A 305 11.95 -2.43 -4.94
CA GLY A 305 11.99 -2.82 -6.34
C GLY A 305 12.86 -4.08 -6.51
N VAL A 306 12.28 -5.14 -7.04
CA VAL A 306 12.98 -6.38 -7.35
C VAL A 306 13.09 -6.53 -8.87
N GLY A 307 14.28 -6.24 -9.39
CA GLY A 307 14.62 -6.50 -10.78
C GLY A 307 14.80 -8.00 -11.01
N THR A 308 14.13 -8.56 -12.01
CA THR A 308 14.07 -10.00 -12.27
C THR A 308 14.68 -10.37 -13.61
N GLY A 309 14.82 -11.68 -13.88
CA GLY A 309 15.15 -12.22 -15.20
C GLY A 309 13.94 -12.42 -16.11
N LEU A 310 12.73 -11.98 -15.71
CA LEU A 310 11.50 -12.13 -16.50
C LEU A 310 11.56 -11.32 -17.79
N ASP A 311 10.91 -11.83 -18.85
CA ASP A 311 10.62 -11.02 -20.03
C ASP A 311 9.84 -9.77 -19.62
N PRO A 312 10.30 -8.56 -19.99
CA PRO A 312 9.64 -7.31 -19.62
C PRO A 312 8.16 -7.24 -20.01
N SER A 313 7.76 -7.96 -21.03
CA SER A 313 6.35 -8.03 -21.46
C SER A 313 5.43 -8.63 -20.40
N LEU A 314 5.96 -9.49 -19.51
CA LEU A 314 5.19 -10.13 -18.42
C LEU A 314 4.91 -9.17 -17.27
N THR A 315 5.71 -8.12 -17.10
CA THR A 315 5.59 -7.16 -16.00
C THR A 315 4.98 -5.83 -16.43
N LYS A 316 4.83 -5.63 -17.74
CA LYS A 316 4.33 -4.36 -18.28
C LYS A 316 2.89 -4.07 -17.87
N GLY A 317 2.65 -2.84 -17.45
CA GLY A 317 1.30 -2.36 -17.14
C GLY A 317 0.67 -3.02 -15.92
N ASP A 318 1.47 -3.34 -14.91
CA ASP A 318 1.05 -3.99 -13.67
C ASP A 318 0.47 -5.41 -13.87
N ALA A 319 0.92 -6.15 -14.91
CA ALA A 319 0.38 -7.48 -15.23
C ALA A 319 0.60 -8.53 -14.13
N LEU A 320 1.63 -8.36 -13.29
CA LEU A 320 1.92 -9.20 -12.13
C LEU A 320 1.59 -8.52 -10.79
N ALA A 321 0.89 -7.37 -10.79
CA ALA A 321 0.39 -6.80 -9.55
C ALA A 321 -0.65 -7.73 -8.90
N GLY A 322 -0.63 -7.82 -7.58
CA GLY A 322 -1.47 -8.73 -6.80
C GLY A 322 -0.92 -10.14 -6.67
N GLN A 323 0.30 -10.40 -7.17
CA GLN A 323 0.93 -11.71 -7.04
C GLN A 323 1.89 -11.77 -5.85
N VAL A 324 2.24 -12.98 -5.46
CA VAL A 324 3.19 -13.25 -4.38
C VAL A 324 4.43 -13.90 -4.97
N ALA A 325 5.61 -13.43 -4.56
CA ALA A 325 6.88 -14.01 -5.00
C ALA A 325 7.73 -14.44 -3.79
N GLY A 326 8.48 -15.52 -3.96
CA GLY A 326 9.37 -16.07 -2.94
C GLY A 326 10.13 -17.29 -3.44
N PRO A 327 10.88 -17.99 -2.59
CA PRO A 327 11.60 -19.20 -2.97
C PRO A 327 10.66 -20.25 -3.57
N PRO A 328 11.10 -20.98 -4.62
CA PRO A 328 10.28 -22.01 -5.25
C PRO A 328 9.75 -23.05 -4.24
N GLY A 329 8.44 -23.29 -4.24
CA GLY A 329 7.77 -24.25 -3.37
C GLY A 329 7.47 -23.77 -1.94
N SER A 330 7.81 -22.54 -1.56
CA SER A 330 7.54 -21.97 -0.23
C SER A 330 6.26 -21.12 -0.16
N LEU A 331 5.69 -20.80 -1.33
CA LEU A 331 4.55 -19.89 -1.43
C LEU A 331 3.23 -20.56 -1.04
N PRO A 332 2.24 -19.76 -0.56
CA PRO A 332 0.89 -20.24 -0.29
C PRO A 332 0.23 -20.91 -1.48
N PRO A 333 -0.84 -21.69 -1.25
CA PRO A 333 -1.60 -22.30 -2.32
C PRO A 333 -2.24 -21.26 -3.25
N THR A 334 -2.40 -21.64 -4.51
CA THR A 334 -3.15 -20.87 -5.50
C THR A 334 -4.58 -21.38 -5.54
N HIS A 335 -5.56 -20.48 -5.47
CA HIS A 335 -6.98 -20.76 -5.44
C HIS A 335 -7.68 -20.26 -6.71
N ASP A 336 -8.26 -21.15 -7.52
CA ASP A 336 -9.15 -20.81 -8.64
C ASP A 336 -10.58 -20.51 -8.17
N GLY A 337 -10.90 -20.85 -6.93
CA GLY A 337 -12.12 -20.61 -6.20
C GLY A 337 -11.93 -21.03 -4.76
N PHE A 338 -12.77 -20.56 -3.90
CA PHE A 338 -12.72 -20.88 -2.46
C PHE A 338 -14.08 -20.71 -1.79
N THR A 339 -14.20 -21.28 -0.61
CA THR A 339 -15.25 -20.97 0.35
C THR A 339 -14.72 -19.94 1.35
N MET A 340 -15.56 -19.01 1.73
CA MET A 340 -15.25 -17.99 2.74
C MET A 340 -16.40 -17.85 3.74
N ASP A 341 -16.07 -17.66 5.00
CA ASP A 341 -16.98 -17.14 6.00
C ASP A 341 -17.22 -15.65 5.72
N VAL A 342 -18.47 -15.20 5.78
CA VAL A 342 -18.85 -13.83 5.37
C VAL A 342 -19.47 -13.09 6.53
N GLU A 343 -18.98 -11.88 6.76
CA GLU A 343 -19.55 -10.87 7.65
C GLU A 343 -19.91 -9.63 6.82
N LEU A 344 -21.21 -9.40 6.63
CA LEU A 344 -21.69 -8.24 5.91
C LEU A 344 -21.88 -7.04 6.83
N PHE A 345 -21.64 -5.85 6.31
CA PHE A 345 -21.94 -4.63 7.03
C PHE A 345 -23.45 -4.36 7.08
N ASP A 346 -23.89 -3.60 8.06
CA ASP A 346 -25.29 -3.21 8.18
C ASP A 346 -25.74 -2.32 7.01
N ARG A 347 -24.85 -1.44 6.51
CA ARG A 347 -25.16 -0.48 5.44
C ARG A 347 -24.00 -0.25 4.50
N ILE A 348 -24.32 0.14 3.28
CA ILE A 348 -23.36 0.67 2.29
C ILE A 348 -23.20 2.17 2.52
N VAL A 349 -21.97 2.66 2.60
CA VAL A 349 -21.70 4.09 2.79
C VAL A 349 -22.35 4.93 1.70
N GLY A 350 -23.18 5.90 2.12
CA GLY A 350 -23.91 6.80 1.20
C GLY A 350 -25.10 6.18 0.46
N GLU A 351 -25.46 4.91 0.77
CA GLU A 351 -26.57 4.17 0.16
C GLU A 351 -27.48 3.53 1.23
N GLY A 352 -28.16 2.44 0.94
CA GLY A 352 -29.05 1.74 1.88
C GLY A 352 -28.40 0.58 2.60
N ASP A 353 -29.21 -0.26 3.24
CA ASP A 353 -28.81 -1.47 3.93
C ASP A 353 -28.15 -2.47 2.97
N VAL A 354 -27.21 -3.28 3.49
CA VAL A 354 -26.58 -4.34 2.72
C VAL A 354 -27.52 -5.54 2.63
N GLU A 355 -27.87 -5.94 1.40
CA GLU A 355 -28.63 -7.15 1.16
C GLU A 355 -27.72 -8.38 1.22
N GLU A 356 -28.28 -9.57 1.55
CA GLU A 356 -27.57 -10.84 1.54
C GLU A 356 -26.98 -11.14 0.15
N ILE A 357 -25.85 -11.85 0.12
CA ILE A 357 -25.21 -12.31 -1.11
C ILE A 357 -26.05 -13.39 -1.76
N SER A 358 -26.24 -13.31 -3.06
CA SER A 358 -27.05 -14.25 -3.84
C SER A 358 -26.20 -15.13 -4.75
N THR A 359 -26.60 -16.40 -4.91
CA THR A 359 -25.98 -17.32 -5.88
C THR A 359 -26.08 -16.76 -7.30
N GLY A 360 -24.96 -16.79 -8.04
CA GLY A 360 -24.83 -16.24 -9.39
C GLY A 360 -24.41 -14.77 -9.41
N GLU A 361 -24.31 -14.13 -8.25
CA GLU A 361 -23.88 -12.73 -8.15
C GLU A 361 -22.38 -12.58 -8.43
N PRO A 362 -21.95 -11.56 -9.22
CA PRO A 362 -20.54 -11.25 -9.36
C PRO A 362 -20.10 -10.35 -8.21
N LEU A 363 -19.03 -10.73 -7.51
CA LEU A 363 -18.38 -9.96 -6.46
C LEU A 363 -16.97 -9.58 -6.90
N MET A 364 -16.52 -8.38 -6.54
CA MET A 364 -15.10 -8.03 -6.63
C MET A 364 -14.47 -8.28 -5.27
N LEU A 365 -13.44 -9.13 -5.25
CA LEU A 365 -12.78 -9.62 -4.07
C LEU A 365 -11.33 -9.12 -4.05
N THR A 366 -10.91 -8.59 -2.90
CA THR A 366 -9.50 -8.22 -2.67
C THR A 366 -8.93 -9.11 -1.59
N VAL A 367 -7.85 -9.84 -1.93
CA VAL A 367 -7.15 -10.79 -1.06
C VAL A 367 -5.67 -10.40 -1.05
N GLY A 368 -5.17 -9.88 0.05
CA GLY A 368 -3.86 -9.25 0.07
C GLY A 368 -3.78 -8.14 -0.98
N THR A 369 -2.74 -8.13 -1.79
CA THR A 369 -2.58 -7.18 -2.91
C THR A 369 -3.37 -7.55 -4.16
N ALA A 370 -3.97 -8.76 -4.21
CA ALA A 370 -4.69 -9.25 -5.38
C ALA A 370 -6.14 -8.76 -5.42
N THR A 371 -6.59 -8.29 -6.57
CA THR A 371 -8.01 -7.98 -6.84
C THR A 371 -8.51 -8.85 -8.00
N THR A 372 -9.62 -9.56 -7.77
CA THR A 372 -10.26 -10.44 -8.74
C THR A 372 -11.77 -10.31 -8.73
N VAL A 373 -12.43 -10.84 -9.74
CA VAL A 373 -13.90 -10.99 -9.75
C VAL A 373 -14.24 -12.44 -9.54
N GLY A 374 -15.05 -12.73 -8.53
CA GLY A 374 -15.60 -14.05 -8.24
C GLY A 374 -17.08 -14.13 -8.65
N ALA A 375 -17.48 -15.24 -9.22
CA ALA A 375 -18.91 -15.59 -9.40
C ALA A 375 -19.34 -16.46 -8.21
N VAL A 376 -20.37 -16.08 -7.51
CA VAL A 376 -20.91 -16.83 -6.37
C VAL A 376 -21.55 -18.12 -6.87
N THR A 377 -20.97 -19.26 -6.51
CA THR A 377 -21.49 -20.59 -6.87
C THR A 377 -22.49 -21.11 -5.84
N SER A 378 -22.30 -20.75 -4.58
CA SER A 378 -23.21 -21.08 -3.47
C SER A 378 -23.16 -19.95 -2.44
N ALA A 379 -24.33 -19.50 -1.99
CA ALA A 379 -24.48 -18.58 -0.87
C ALA A 379 -25.40 -19.21 0.17
N ARG A 380 -24.94 -19.24 1.41
CA ARG A 380 -25.70 -19.69 2.59
C ARG A 380 -25.49 -18.67 3.68
N GLU A 381 -26.30 -18.73 4.74
CA GLU A 381 -26.18 -17.84 5.88
C GLU A 381 -24.75 -17.91 6.46
N GLY A 382 -24.00 -16.78 6.35
CA GLY A 382 -22.64 -16.67 6.86
C GLY A 382 -21.53 -17.35 6.02
N GLU A 383 -21.86 -18.01 4.90
CA GLU A 383 -20.88 -18.74 4.06
C GLU A 383 -21.11 -18.47 2.57
N CYS A 384 -20.05 -18.26 1.83
CA CYS A 384 -20.09 -18.03 0.39
C CYS A 384 -18.99 -18.81 -0.34
N GLU A 385 -19.37 -19.58 -1.36
CA GLU A 385 -18.46 -20.26 -2.27
C GLU A 385 -18.37 -19.46 -3.57
N VAL A 386 -17.14 -19.21 -4.05
CA VAL A 386 -16.88 -18.42 -5.26
C VAL A 386 -15.94 -19.13 -6.22
N SER A 387 -16.19 -18.98 -7.52
CA SER A 387 -15.25 -19.31 -8.59
C SER A 387 -14.63 -18.02 -9.11
N LEU A 388 -13.31 -17.97 -9.18
CA LEU A 388 -12.57 -16.76 -9.49
C LEU A 388 -12.28 -16.61 -10.98
N LYS A 389 -12.33 -15.39 -11.51
CA LYS A 389 -11.90 -15.07 -12.87
C LYS A 389 -10.37 -15.11 -13.02
N ARG A 390 -9.66 -14.68 -11.99
CA ARG A 390 -8.20 -14.78 -11.85
C ARG A 390 -7.92 -15.43 -10.52
N PRO A 391 -7.10 -16.48 -10.49
CA PRO A 391 -6.75 -17.13 -9.24
C PRO A 391 -5.96 -16.18 -8.34
N VAL A 392 -5.97 -16.48 -7.05
CA VAL A 392 -5.23 -15.75 -6.03
C VAL A 392 -4.33 -16.69 -5.25
N CYS A 393 -3.18 -16.21 -4.81
CA CYS A 393 -2.26 -16.92 -3.93
C CYS A 393 -2.47 -16.38 -2.51
N ALA A 394 -2.99 -17.21 -1.61
CA ALA A 394 -3.34 -16.80 -0.25
C ALA A 394 -3.22 -17.94 0.75
N GLU A 395 -2.89 -17.59 2.00
CA GLU A 395 -2.94 -18.53 3.13
C GLU A 395 -4.39 -18.80 3.55
N PRO A 396 -4.66 -19.93 4.22
CA PRO A 396 -5.87 -20.11 5.00
C PRO A 396 -6.06 -18.96 5.99
N ASP A 397 -7.30 -18.63 6.31
CA ASP A 397 -7.71 -17.53 7.19
C ASP A 397 -7.39 -16.12 6.65
N ALA A 398 -6.95 -16.01 5.39
CA ALA A 398 -6.72 -14.70 4.76
C ALA A 398 -8.02 -13.88 4.74
N LYS A 399 -7.90 -12.59 5.08
CA LYS A 399 -9.02 -11.64 5.00
C LYS A 399 -9.29 -11.23 3.57
N ILE A 400 -10.57 -11.11 3.25
CA ILE A 400 -11.07 -10.83 1.90
C ILE A 400 -12.03 -9.64 1.98
N ALA A 401 -11.68 -8.54 1.36
CA ALA A 401 -12.63 -7.44 1.22
C ALA A 401 -13.64 -7.77 0.11
N ILE A 402 -14.91 -7.70 0.43
CA ILE A 402 -16.01 -8.06 -0.47
C ILE A 402 -16.69 -6.81 -1.00
N ASN A 403 -16.64 -6.63 -2.33
CA ASN A 403 -17.29 -5.49 -2.97
C ASN A 403 -18.40 -5.98 -3.91
N ARG A 404 -19.56 -5.32 -3.83
CA ARG A 404 -20.73 -5.53 -4.68
C ARG A 404 -20.86 -4.41 -5.69
N ARG A 405 -21.35 -4.73 -6.87
CA ARG A 405 -21.64 -3.74 -7.89
C ARG A 405 -22.99 -3.07 -7.63
N VAL A 406 -22.97 -1.78 -7.28
CA VAL A 406 -24.16 -0.95 -7.11
C VAL A 406 -24.19 0.08 -8.23
N GLY A 407 -25.13 -0.06 -9.15
CA GLY A 407 -25.16 0.75 -10.37
C GLY A 407 -23.91 0.52 -11.24
N ALA A 408 -23.09 1.55 -11.42
CA ALA A 408 -21.85 1.50 -12.20
C ALA A 408 -20.59 1.33 -11.32
N ARG A 409 -20.74 1.27 -10.00
CA ARG A 409 -19.64 1.32 -9.04
C ARG A 409 -19.53 0.05 -8.21
N TRP A 410 -18.33 -0.26 -7.75
CA TRP A 410 -18.09 -1.28 -6.74
C TRP A 410 -18.13 -0.63 -5.36
N ARG A 411 -18.91 -1.20 -4.44
CA ARG A 411 -19.07 -0.73 -3.06
C ARG A 411 -18.67 -1.84 -2.10
N LEU A 412 -17.93 -1.46 -1.09
CA LEU A 412 -17.55 -2.37 -0.01
C LEU A 412 -18.80 -2.75 0.79
N ILE A 413 -19.04 -4.06 0.94
CA ILE A 413 -20.25 -4.60 1.59
C ILE A 413 -19.96 -5.50 2.78
N GLY A 414 -18.72 -5.90 2.97
CA GLY A 414 -18.36 -6.81 4.06
C GLY A 414 -16.96 -7.37 3.93
N VAL A 415 -16.64 -8.26 4.86
CA VAL A 415 -15.39 -9.00 4.93
C VAL A 415 -15.65 -10.50 4.83
N GLY A 416 -14.76 -11.20 4.12
CA GLY A 416 -14.68 -12.66 4.10
C GLY A 416 -13.45 -13.15 4.85
N THR A 417 -13.49 -14.39 5.32
CA THR A 417 -12.31 -15.12 5.80
C THR A 417 -12.21 -16.42 5.01
N LEU A 418 -11.07 -16.62 4.33
CA LEU A 418 -10.84 -17.79 3.50
C LEU A 418 -10.86 -19.06 4.37
N GLN A 419 -11.70 -20.02 4.03
CA GLN A 419 -11.72 -21.33 4.70
C GLN A 419 -10.55 -22.18 4.18
N GLY A 420 -9.83 -22.85 5.11
CA GLY A 420 -8.70 -23.72 4.80
C GLY A 420 -9.09 -25.10 4.25
#